data_2d8d7346a053037b5923609397d46dcd
#
_entry.id   2d8d7346a053037b5923609397d46dcd
#
_cell.length_a   1.000
_cell.length_b   1.000
_cell.length_c   1.000
_cell.angle_alpha   90.00
_cell.angle_beta   90.00
_cell.angle_gamma   90.00
#
_symmetry.space_group_name_H-M   'P 1'
#
loop_
_entity.id
_entity.type
_entity.pdbx_description
1 polymer ?
#
loop_
_entity_poly.entity_id
_entity_poly.type
_entity_poly.pdbx_seq_one_letter_code
_entity_poly.pdbx_strand_id
1 'polypeptide(L)'
;MANKLLSELTPRLYLDRRTDELTAFLQKIVRLRTVNPPGENYGPLTLLLASTLKNLGFKVRRIPIPRALQKKTLPDLLAYPRYNVIGFWDTGAKKTIHFNAHYDVVPVSGKWRHGTAFNPIIERGWIYGRGTADMKGAIASIVFAIQALQQTGVRPNFNIEVSFVADEETDSALGTGWITQYGKLRADYAVVGEGGEGNAICCGHNGVVWLNVQVHGKAAHGSLPTQGINALEKMAALVLALNSYKRQLARQTFRAPNGEMLRPTINIGGVFSAGEGGKVNTVPAAASFTIDRRVLPNENVRTAELALTAFLKLAARKIPQCRITVNKISDNFSCYRPPSHPLFTALQASVTRIRRRPTNFVVSTGFNDMHFFAQVKKIPTVGYGPGGVDYHGVDERARVKDLVDSAKIYADLLTTFQG
;
A
#
# COMPACT_ATOMS: atom_id res chain seq x y z
N MET A 1 38.59 -2.34 -27.59
CA MET A 1 37.22 -2.52 -28.12
C MET A 1 36.15 -2.50 -27.00
N ALA A 2 36.31 -3.16 -25.88
CA ALA A 2 35.34 -3.19 -24.77
C ALA A 2 34.98 -1.78 -24.21
N ASN A 3 35.94 -0.88 -24.03
CA ASN A 3 35.68 0.47 -23.52
C ASN A 3 34.92 1.38 -24.49
N LYS A 4 34.97 1.14 -25.81
CA LYS A 4 34.21 1.92 -26.80
C LYS A 4 32.76 1.47 -26.90
N LEU A 5 32.46 0.20 -26.61
CA LEU A 5 31.12 -0.35 -26.55
C LEU A 5 30.35 0.08 -25.28
N LEU A 6 31.03 0.41 -24.20
CA LEU A 6 30.43 0.88 -22.95
C LEU A 6 30.03 2.37 -23.03
N SER A 7 30.71 3.20 -23.84
CA SER A 7 30.38 4.63 -24.01
C SER A 7 29.09 4.90 -24.80
N GLU A 8 28.55 3.89 -25.49
CA GLU A 8 27.28 3.99 -26.24
C GLU A 8 26.09 3.36 -25.51
N LEU A 9 26.32 2.74 -24.34
CA LEU A 9 25.27 2.04 -23.59
C LEU A 9 24.51 3.01 -22.70
N THR A 10 23.34 3.44 -23.15
CA THR A 10 22.43 4.23 -22.30
C THR A 10 21.73 3.37 -21.25
N PRO A 11 21.27 3.95 -20.11
CA PRO A 11 20.48 3.21 -19.11
C PRO A 11 19.27 2.49 -19.72
N ARG A 12 18.63 3.09 -20.72
CA ARG A 12 17.48 2.50 -21.42
C ARG A 12 17.89 1.23 -22.18
N LEU A 13 18.95 1.31 -22.97
CA LEU A 13 19.44 0.16 -23.74
C LEU A 13 19.99 -0.94 -22.82
N TYR A 14 20.64 -0.56 -21.73
CA TYR A 14 21.05 -1.52 -20.70
C TYR A 14 19.84 -2.31 -20.16
N LEU A 15 18.78 -1.64 -19.78
CA LEU A 15 17.55 -2.26 -19.23
C LEU A 15 16.86 -3.17 -20.26
N ASP A 16 16.83 -2.79 -21.53
CA ASP A 16 16.29 -3.66 -22.58
C ASP A 16 17.06 -4.97 -22.69
N ARG A 17 18.39 -4.92 -22.58
CA ARG A 17 19.25 -6.11 -22.65
C ARG A 17 19.25 -6.96 -21.37
N ARG A 18 18.74 -6.44 -20.26
CA ARG A 18 18.73 -7.12 -18.95
C ARG A 18 17.31 -7.48 -18.47
N THR A 19 16.36 -7.58 -19.40
CA THR A 19 14.98 -7.95 -19.10
C THR A 19 14.90 -9.31 -18.39
N ASP A 20 15.64 -10.31 -18.86
CA ASP A 20 15.63 -11.66 -18.27
C ASP A 20 16.21 -11.66 -16.85
N GLU A 21 17.24 -10.86 -16.59
CA GLU A 21 17.83 -10.73 -15.25
C GLU A 21 16.87 -10.03 -14.28
N LEU A 22 16.17 -8.98 -14.75
CA LEU A 22 15.14 -8.29 -13.96
C LEU A 22 14.02 -9.26 -13.58
N THR A 23 13.51 -10.00 -14.54
CA THR A 23 12.42 -10.97 -14.27
C THR A 23 12.89 -12.13 -13.40
N ALA A 24 14.11 -12.64 -13.58
CA ALA A 24 14.70 -13.67 -12.72
C ALA A 24 14.87 -13.17 -11.27
N PHE A 25 15.27 -11.92 -11.08
CA PHE A 25 15.33 -11.29 -9.75
C PHE A 25 13.94 -11.19 -9.12
N LEU A 26 12.93 -10.74 -9.89
CA LEU A 26 11.55 -10.71 -9.41
C LEU A 26 11.06 -12.11 -9.04
N GLN A 27 11.29 -13.12 -9.87
CA GLN A 27 10.94 -14.49 -9.55
C GLN A 27 11.61 -14.95 -8.24
N LYS A 28 12.87 -14.60 -8.03
CA LYS A 28 13.61 -14.94 -6.80
C LYS A 28 12.98 -14.35 -5.55
N ILE A 29 12.59 -13.06 -5.57
CA ILE A 29 11.98 -12.41 -4.42
C ILE A 29 10.51 -12.81 -4.21
N VAL A 30 9.79 -13.22 -5.26
CA VAL A 30 8.42 -13.75 -5.15
C VAL A 30 8.41 -15.14 -4.52
N ARG A 31 9.40 -16.00 -4.83
CA ARG A 31 9.53 -17.34 -4.19
C ARG A 31 9.69 -17.27 -2.67
N LEU A 32 10.19 -16.15 -2.14
CA LEU A 32 10.18 -15.90 -0.70
C LEU A 32 8.78 -15.42 -0.29
N ARG A 33 7.99 -16.32 0.27
CA ARG A 33 6.59 -16.13 0.64
C ARG A 33 6.47 -15.17 1.83
N THR A 34 6.36 -13.89 1.60
CA THR A 34 6.23 -12.86 2.64
C THR A 34 4.77 -12.54 2.92
N VAL A 35 3.99 -13.59 3.20
CA VAL A 35 2.54 -13.47 3.45
C VAL A 35 2.29 -12.74 4.75
N ASN A 36 1.41 -11.75 4.71
CA ASN A 36 1.00 -10.94 5.84
C ASN A 36 -0.55 -10.81 5.89
N PRO A 37 -1.21 -11.20 7.00
CA PRO A 37 -0.65 -11.92 8.14
C PRO A 37 -0.14 -13.33 7.78
N PRO A 38 0.83 -13.92 8.52
CA PRO A 38 1.40 -13.44 9.78
C PRO A 38 2.73 -12.67 9.65
N GLY A 39 3.32 -12.52 8.46
CA GLY A 39 4.65 -11.92 8.22
C GLY A 39 5.73 -12.98 8.02
N GLU A 40 5.43 -14.00 7.21
CA GLU A 40 6.33 -15.11 6.89
C GLU A 40 7.57 -14.63 6.12
N ASN A 41 8.70 -15.27 6.33
CA ASN A 41 9.94 -15.10 5.57
C ASN A 41 10.49 -13.66 5.42
N TYR A 42 10.10 -12.73 6.29
CA TYR A 42 10.63 -11.36 6.30
C TYR A 42 12.14 -11.34 6.55
N GLY A 43 12.64 -12.21 7.45
CA GLY A 43 14.05 -12.35 7.70
C GLY A 43 14.87 -12.66 6.44
N PRO A 44 14.63 -13.80 5.77
CA PRO A 44 15.33 -14.19 4.54
C PRO A 44 15.22 -13.15 3.43
N LEU A 45 14.01 -12.60 3.16
CA LEU A 45 13.84 -11.62 2.09
C LEU A 45 14.61 -10.33 2.38
N THR A 46 14.55 -9.80 3.59
CA THR A 46 15.26 -8.56 3.94
C THR A 46 16.78 -8.72 3.95
N LEU A 47 17.30 -9.92 4.23
CA LEU A 47 18.72 -10.23 4.06
C LEU A 47 19.12 -10.20 2.58
N LEU A 48 18.32 -10.80 1.71
CA LEU A 48 18.52 -10.76 0.25
C LEU A 48 18.51 -9.32 -0.27
N LEU A 49 17.50 -8.53 0.09
CA LEU A 49 17.36 -7.14 -0.36
C LEU A 49 18.52 -6.26 0.17
N ALA A 50 18.91 -6.43 1.43
CA ALA A 50 20.05 -5.72 2.01
C ALA A 50 21.36 -6.09 1.31
N SER A 51 21.59 -7.38 1.00
CA SER A 51 22.75 -7.82 0.23
C SER A 51 22.76 -7.24 -1.19
N THR A 52 21.59 -7.25 -1.86
CA THR A 52 21.45 -6.65 -3.20
C THR A 52 21.84 -5.18 -3.21
N LEU A 53 21.33 -4.40 -2.26
CA LEU A 53 21.69 -2.97 -2.16
C LEU A 53 23.15 -2.76 -1.79
N LYS A 54 23.74 -3.60 -0.92
CA LYS A 54 25.18 -3.53 -0.62
C LYS A 54 26.04 -3.78 -1.85
N ASN A 55 25.69 -4.77 -2.67
CA ASN A 55 26.39 -5.08 -3.91
C ASN A 55 26.30 -3.92 -4.94
N LEU A 56 25.26 -3.09 -4.84
CA LEU A 56 25.12 -1.83 -5.57
C LEU A 56 25.79 -0.63 -4.84
N GLY A 57 26.68 -0.86 -3.89
CA GLY A 57 27.46 0.18 -3.22
C GLY A 57 26.68 1.07 -2.23
N PHE A 58 25.45 0.70 -1.87
CA PHE A 58 24.69 1.44 -0.87
C PHE A 58 25.22 1.25 0.55
N LYS A 59 25.16 2.30 1.36
CA LYS A 59 25.21 2.19 2.82
C LYS A 59 23.86 1.66 3.30
N VAL A 60 23.80 0.41 3.78
CA VAL A 60 22.55 -0.31 4.07
C VAL A 60 22.35 -0.50 5.56
N ARG A 61 21.14 -0.20 6.03
CA ARG A 61 20.64 -0.53 7.37
C ARG A 61 19.47 -1.51 7.23
N ARG A 62 19.64 -2.71 7.75
CA ARG A 62 18.53 -3.66 7.97
C ARG A 62 18.10 -3.50 9.42
N ILE A 63 16.89 -3.03 9.65
CA ILE A 63 16.43 -2.53 10.95
C ILE A 63 15.35 -3.47 11.47
N PRO A 64 15.61 -4.22 12.55
CA PRO A 64 14.56 -4.96 13.24
C PRO A 64 13.63 -3.97 13.96
N ILE A 65 12.33 -4.22 13.89
CA ILE A 65 11.36 -3.47 14.67
C ILE A 65 11.48 -3.89 16.16
N PRO A 66 11.50 -2.91 17.08
CA PRO A 66 11.59 -3.22 18.51
C PRO A 66 10.47 -4.17 18.97
N ARG A 67 10.84 -5.26 19.63
CA ARG A 67 9.88 -6.30 20.06
C ARG A 67 8.77 -5.75 20.97
N ALA A 68 9.08 -4.76 21.80
CA ALA A 68 8.09 -4.10 22.65
C ALA A 68 7.03 -3.37 21.83
N LEU A 69 7.44 -2.71 20.72
CA LEU A 69 6.52 -2.04 19.82
C LEU A 69 5.68 -3.06 19.04
N GLN A 70 6.31 -4.13 18.51
CA GLN A 70 5.57 -5.20 17.83
C GLN A 70 4.55 -5.86 18.78
N LYS A 71 4.90 -6.11 20.07
CA LYS A 71 3.97 -6.63 21.08
C LYS A 71 2.76 -5.72 21.29
N LYS A 72 2.97 -4.40 21.25
CA LYS A 72 1.89 -3.42 21.41
C LYS A 72 0.97 -3.38 20.18
N THR A 73 1.53 -3.50 18.97
CA THR A 73 0.80 -3.33 17.70
C THR A 73 0.21 -4.66 17.20
N LEU A 74 0.98 -5.74 17.32
CA LEU A 74 0.65 -7.08 16.79
C LEU A 74 0.97 -8.15 17.84
N PRO A 75 0.24 -8.20 18.98
CA PRO A 75 0.57 -9.09 20.11
C PRO A 75 0.60 -10.57 19.73
N ASP A 76 -0.28 -11.00 18.85
CA ASP A 76 -0.42 -12.40 18.44
C ASP A 76 0.60 -12.84 17.38
N LEU A 77 1.40 -11.90 16.84
CA LEU A 77 2.35 -12.14 15.75
C LEU A 77 3.83 -12.01 16.17
N LEU A 78 4.14 -12.15 17.46
CA LEU A 78 5.51 -12.00 17.99
C LEU A 78 6.51 -13.05 17.49
N ALA A 79 6.03 -14.21 17.03
CA ALA A 79 6.84 -15.23 16.39
C ALA A 79 7.37 -14.83 15.01
N TYR A 80 6.81 -13.78 14.41
CA TYR A 80 7.12 -13.28 13.07
C TYR A 80 7.76 -11.88 13.16
N PRO A 81 9.08 -11.78 13.35
CA PRO A 81 9.74 -10.48 13.53
C PRO A 81 9.69 -9.62 12.27
N ARG A 82 9.49 -8.32 12.44
CA ARG A 82 9.45 -7.32 11.38
C ARG A 82 10.82 -6.67 11.18
N TYR A 83 11.14 -6.41 9.91
CA TYR A 83 12.37 -5.76 9.51
C TYR A 83 12.09 -4.74 8.41
N ASN A 84 12.76 -3.59 8.42
CA ASN A 84 12.80 -2.68 7.30
C ASN A 84 14.24 -2.58 6.78
N VAL A 85 14.40 -2.39 5.48
CA VAL A 85 15.70 -2.20 4.84
C VAL A 85 15.75 -0.78 4.31
N ILE A 86 16.78 0.00 4.71
CA ILE A 86 17.03 1.33 4.18
C ILE A 86 18.43 1.35 3.59
N GLY A 87 18.54 1.70 2.31
CA GLY A 87 19.78 1.91 1.60
C GLY A 87 19.98 3.38 1.24
N PHE A 88 21.21 3.86 1.30
CA PHE A 88 21.58 5.20 0.87
C PHE A 88 22.81 5.14 -0.04
N TRP A 89 22.67 5.68 -1.25
CA TRP A 89 23.76 5.88 -2.19
C TRP A 89 24.05 7.37 -2.30
N ASP A 90 25.23 7.74 -1.79
CA ASP A 90 25.76 9.09 -1.86
C ASP A 90 26.38 9.31 -3.25
N THR A 91 25.78 10.14 -4.04
CA THR A 91 26.26 10.54 -5.37
C THR A 91 26.99 11.88 -5.33
N GLY A 92 27.05 12.52 -4.16
CA GLY A 92 27.55 13.88 -3.98
C GLY A 92 26.57 14.97 -4.42
N ALA A 93 25.29 14.63 -4.64
CA ALA A 93 24.24 15.59 -4.95
C ALA A 93 23.78 16.33 -3.68
N LYS A 94 23.17 17.53 -3.86
CA LYS A 94 22.66 18.33 -2.74
C LYS A 94 21.35 17.78 -2.16
N LYS A 95 20.50 17.21 -3.01
CA LYS A 95 19.16 16.71 -2.65
C LYS A 95 19.09 15.19 -2.77
N THR A 96 18.15 14.61 -2.06
CA THR A 96 17.92 13.17 -2.01
C THR A 96 16.51 12.83 -2.51
N ILE A 97 16.42 11.89 -3.44
CA ILE A 97 15.15 11.27 -3.82
C ILE A 97 15.04 9.88 -3.17
N HIS A 98 13.89 9.61 -2.57
CA HIS A 98 13.60 8.37 -1.88
C HIS A 98 12.67 7.50 -2.71
N PHE A 99 13.01 6.22 -2.88
CA PHE A 99 12.12 5.21 -3.44
C PHE A 99 11.64 4.29 -2.33
N ASN A 100 10.33 4.11 -2.24
CA ASN A 100 9.71 3.23 -1.27
C ASN A 100 8.96 2.09 -1.96
N ALA A 101 9.08 0.88 -1.42
CA ALA A 101 8.27 -0.27 -1.82
C ALA A 101 8.08 -1.23 -0.65
N HIS A 102 6.87 -1.78 -0.49
CA HIS A 102 6.64 -2.86 0.45
C HIS A 102 7.00 -4.22 -0.15
N TYR A 103 7.32 -5.16 0.72
CA TYR A 103 7.71 -6.50 0.31
C TYR A 103 6.77 -7.59 0.82
N ASP A 104 5.84 -7.26 1.72
CA ASP A 104 4.79 -8.17 2.14
C ASP A 104 3.72 -8.32 1.07
N VAL A 105 2.93 -9.36 1.20
CA VAL A 105 1.87 -9.72 0.26
C VAL A 105 0.70 -10.33 1.01
N VAL A 106 -0.53 -10.11 0.54
CA VAL A 106 -1.72 -10.70 1.14
C VAL A 106 -1.74 -12.22 1.04
N PRO A 107 -2.51 -12.91 1.91
CA PRO A 107 -2.74 -14.35 1.84
C PRO A 107 -3.26 -14.79 0.46
N VAL A 108 -2.97 -16.04 0.11
CA VAL A 108 -3.39 -16.64 -1.15
C VAL A 108 -4.66 -17.45 -0.94
N SER A 109 -5.63 -17.27 -1.81
CA SER A 109 -6.86 -18.07 -1.89
C SER A 109 -7.07 -18.58 -3.30
N GLY A 110 -7.89 -19.64 -3.46
CA GLY A 110 -8.28 -20.16 -4.75
C GLY A 110 -7.19 -20.96 -5.47
N LYS A 111 -7.56 -21.49 -6.65
CA LYS A 111 -6.68 -22.30 -7.50
C LYS A 111 -6.10 -21.43 -8.62
N TRP A 112 -4.78 -21.35 -8.68
CA TRP A 112 -4.05 -20.66 -9.73
C TRP A 112 -4.03 -21.47 -11.02
N ARG A 113 -4.23 -20.81 -12.15
CA ARG A 113 -4.22 -21.44 -13.50
C ARG A 113 -2.83 -21.40 -14.12
N HIS A 114 -2.03 -20.37 -13.79
CA HIS A 114 -0.70 -20.15 -14.33
C HIS A 114 0.34 -20.29 -13.20
N GLY A 115 1.00 -21.45 -13.13
CA GLY A 115 1.95 -21.77 -12.07
C GLY A 115 1.31 -21.90 -10.69
N THR A 116 1.98 -21.35 -9.68
CA THR A 116 1.46 -21.18 -8.31
C THR A 116 1.78 -19.79 -7.82
N ALA A 117 1.11 -19.33 -6.76
CA ALA A 117 1.28 -17.99 -6.21
C ALA A 117 2.75 -17.61 -5.92
N PHE A 118 3.57 -18.58 -5.50
CA PHE A 118 4.98 -18.35 -5.11
C PHE A 118 6.00 -19.12 -5.95
N ASN A 119 5.58 -19.69 -7.06
CA ASN A 119 6.47 -20.19 -8.12
C ASN A 119 6.12 -19.48 -9.43
N PRO A 120 6.55 -18.22 -9.58
CA PRO A 120 6.15 -17.37 -10.68
C PRO A 120 6.67 -17.91 -12.01
N ILE A 121 5.80 -17.83 -13.03
CA ILE A 121 6.12 -18.19 -14.41
C ILE A 121 5.93 -17.00 -15.34
N ILE A 122 6.62 -17.01 -16.47
CA ILE A 122 6.46 -16.01 -17.53
C ILE A 122 5.73 -16.66 -18.68
N GLU A 123 4.60 -16.09 -19.06
CA GLU A 123 3.79 -16.56 -20.19
C GLU A 123 3.23 -15.36 -20.97
N ARG A 124 3.43 -15.33 -22.29
CA ARG A 124 2.92 -14.31 -23.20
C ARG A 124 3.21 -12.87 -22.76
N GLY A 125 4.42 -12.62 -22.19
CA GLY A 125 4.86 -11.33 -21.73
C GLY A 125 4.30 -10.88 -20.38
N TRP A 126 3.62 -11.78 -19.64
CA TRP A 126 3.19 -11.58 -18.27
C TRP A 126 3.97 -12.48 -17.33
N ILE A 127 4.33 -11.94 -16.17
CA ILE A 127 4.86 -12.72 -15.05
C ILE A 127 3.76 -12.91 -14.01
N TYR A 128 3.37 -14.15 -13.78
CA TYR A 128 2.32 -14.56 -12.86
C TYR A 128 2.93 -14.90 -11.51
N GLY A 129 2.34 -14.40 -10.42
CA GLY A 129 2.77 -14.68 -9.05
C GLY A 129 2.28 -13.62 -8.06
N ARG A 130 2.00 -14.01 -6.82
CA ARG A 130 1.60 -13.12 -5.74
C ARG A 130 2.72 -12.11 -5.42
N GLY A 131 2.42 -10.82 -5.49
CA GLY A 131 3.38 -9.74 -5.29
C GLY A 131 4.10 -9.31 -6.58
N THR A 132 3.81 -9.90 -7.74
CA THR A 132 4.40 -9.44 -9.01
C THR A 132 3.88 -8.06 -9.40
N ALA A 133 2.59 -7.78 -9.13
CA ALA A 133 1.94 -6.50 -9.34
C ALA A 133 1.96 -5.65 -8.07
N ASP A 134 1.78 -6.25 -6.89
CA ASP A 134 1.62 -5.59 -5.59
C ASP A 134 2.59 -6.16 -4.53
N MET A 135 3.79 -5.51 -4.25
CA MET A 135 4.43 -4.61 -5.20
C MET A 135 5.91 -4.98 -5.39
N LYS A 136 6.27 -6.29 -5.28
CA LYS A 136 7.67 -6.74 -5.47
C LYS A 136 8.18 -6.43 -6.89
N GLY A 137 7.29 -6.28 -7.88
CA GLY A 137 7.64 -5.80 -9.22
C GLY A 137 8.30 -4.43 -9.18
N ALA A 138 7.81 -3.52 -8.34
CA ALA A 138 8.43 -2.21 -8.15
C ALA A 138 9.81 -2.31 -7.50
N ILE A 139 10.01 -3.24 -6.54
CA ILE A 139 11.33 -3.51 -5.95
C ILE A 139 12.34 -3.89 -7.06
N ALA A 140 11.96 -4.79 -7.97
CA ALA A 140 12.80 -5.18 -9.08
C ALA A 140 13.10 -4.00 -10.02
N SER A 141 12.08 -3.20 -10.35
CA SER A 141 12.25 -2.02 -11.22
C SER A 141 13.17 -0.96 -10.59
N ILE A 142 13.07 -0.70 -9.29
CA ILE A 142 13.94 0.23 -8.54
C ILE A 142 15.40 -0.26 -8.56
N VAL A 143 15.62 -1.54 -8.21
CA VAL A 143 16.96 -2.13 -8.17
C VAL A 143 17.64 -2.05 -9.53
N PHE A 144 16.92 -2.40 -10.61
CA PHE A 144 17.48 -2.41 -11.95
C PHE A 144 17.65 -1.01 -12.55
N ALA A 145 16.82 -0.02 -12.18
CA ALA A 145 17.05 1.37 -12.53
C ALA A 145 18.38 1.89 -11.98
N ILE A 146 18.67 1.59 -10.71
CA ILE A 146 19.91 1.97 -10.04
C ILE A 146 21.11 1.25 -10.69
N GLN A 147 20.98 -0.05 -10.91
CA GLN A 147 22.01 -0.85 -11.58
C GLN A 147 22.33 -0.31 -12.98
N ALA A 148 21.31 0.09 -13.74
CA ALA A 148 21.49 0.67 -15.07
C ALA A 148 22.32 1.96 -15.02
N LEU A 149 22.05 2.87 -14.09
CA LEU A 149 22.81 4.10 -13.91
C LEU A 149 24.28 3.82 -13.59
N GLN A 150 24.54 2.88 -12.69
CA GLN A 150 25.90 2.50 -12.29
C GLN A 150 26.68 1.83 -13.41
N GLN A 151 26.06 0.87 -14.10
CA GLN A 151 26.72 0.09 -15.15
C GLN A 151 26.97 0.90 -16.43
N THR A 152 26.21 1.97 -16.65
CA THR A 152 26.41 2.88 -17.78
C THR A 152 27.24 4.12 -17.42
N GLY A 153 27.62 4.28 -16.15
CA GLY A 153 28.37 5.45 -15.67
C GLY A 153 27.57 6.76 -15.68
N VAL A 154 26.24 6.68 -15.87
CA VAL A 154 25.40 7.87 -15.89
C VAL A 154 25.12 8.32 -14.46
N ARG A 155 25.57 9.52 -14.11
CA ARG A 155 25.43 10.10 -12.77
C ARG A 155 24.01 10.64 -12.56
N PRO A 156 23.30 10.22 -11.50
CA PRO A 156 22.01 10.82 -11.14
C PRO A 156 22.20 12.23 -10.54
N ASN A 157 21.15 13.07 -10.66
CA ASN A 157 21.11 14.43 -10.12
C ASN A 157 20.82 14.47 -8.59
N PHE A 158 20.57 13.32 -7.99
CA PHE A 158 20.19 13.17 -6.57
C PHE A 158 21.06 12.12 -5.88
N ASN A 159 21.22 12.26 -4.56
CA ASN A 159 21.47 11.10 -3.74
C ASN A 159 20.24 10.19 -3.78
N ILE A 160 20.46 8.89 -3.74
CA ILE A 160 19.36 7.92 -3.84
C ILE A 160 19.20 7.22 -2.50
N GLU A 161 18.03 7.38 -1.91
CA GLU A 161 17.62 6.62 -0.74
C GLU A 161 16.53 5.63 -1.13
N VAL A 162 16.60 4.40 -0.60
CA VAL A 162 15.63 3.34 -0.89
C VAL A 162 15.15 2.75 0.40
N SER A 163 13.85 2.50 0.54
CA SER A 163 13.32 1.66 1.61
C SER A 163 12.52 0.50 1.05
N PHE A 164 12.79 -0.70 1.58
CA PHE A 164 11.94 -1.87 1.40
C PHE A 164 11.35 -2.23 2.76
N VAL A 165 10.02 -2.18 2.86
CA VAL A 165 9.30 -2.12 4.12
C VAL A 165 8.33 -3.28 4.32
N ALA A 166 7.99 -3.51 5.58
CA ALA A 166 7.02 -4.50 6.02
C ALA A 166 5.60 -3.89 6.13
N ASP A 167 4.62 -4.78 6.21
CA ASP A 167 3.29 -4.56 6.77
C ASP A 167 2.43 -3.50 6.08
N GLU A 168 2.67 -3.19 4.78
CA GLU A 168 1.78 -2.30 4.03
C GLU A 168 0.37 -2.87 3.97
N GLU A 169 0.25 -4.14 3.68
CA GLU A 169 -1.01 -4.89 3.54
C GLU A 169 -1.84 -4.99 4.85
N THR A 170 -1.26 -4.51 5.96
CA THR A 170 -1.89 -4.50 7.28
C THR A 170 -1.73 -3.18 8.02
N ASP A 171 -1.68 -2.03 7.30
CA ASP A 171 -1.67 -0.69 7.90
C ASP A 171 -0.32 0.04 7.95
N SER A 172 0.79 -0.55 7.51
CA SER A 172 2.14 0.05 7.44
C SER A 172 2.70 0.59 8.77
N ALA A 173 2.04 0.37 9.91
CA ALA A 173 2.43 0.97 11.19
C ALA A 173 3.87 0.62 11.60
N LEU A 174 4.31 -0.62 11.30
CA LEU A 174 5.67 -1.11 11.58
C LEU A 174 6.60 -1.02 10.36
N GLY A 175 6.06 -0.70 9.18
CA GLY A 175 6.76 -0.45 7.92
C GLY A 175 7.08 1.02 7.71
N THR A 176 6.46 1.62 6.69
CA THR A 176 6.67 3.03 6.31
C THR A 176 6.29 4.00 7.41
N GLY A 177 5.24 3.72 8.18
CA GLY A 177 4.87 4.50 9.35
C GLY A 177 6.03 4.62 10.35
N TRP A 178 6.69 3.50 10.64
CA TRP A 178 7.84 3.49 11.56
C TRP A 178 9.08 4.19 10.97
N ILE A 179 9.44 3.89 9.70
CA ILE A 179 10.67 4.47 9.12
C ILE A 179 10.57 5.98 8.90
N THR A 180 9.39 6.52 8.62
CA THR A 180 9.19 7.96 8.47
C THR A 180 9.36 8.72 9.77
N GLN A 181 9.09 8.09 10.91
CA GLN A 181 9.28 8.69 12.24
C GLN A 181 10.68 8.44 12.80
N TYR A 182 11.19 7.21 12.71
CA TYR A 182 12.39 6.77 13.41
C TYR A 182 13.54 6.34 12.49
N GLY A 183 13.28 6.16 11.20
CA GLY A 183 14.24 5.65 10.22
C GLY A 183 15.37 6.63 9.85
N LYS A 184 15.33 7.88 10.31
CA LYS A 184 16.31 8.94 9.98
C LYS A 184 16.51 9.07 8.46
N LEU A 185 15.39 9.19 7.74
CA LEU A 185 15.38 9.37 6.29
C LEU A 185 15.92 10.76 5.91
N ARG A 186 16.63 10.83 4.78
CA ARG A 186 17.27 12.02 4.22
C ARG A 186 16.50 12.62 3.05
N ALA A 187 15.32 12.10 2.74
CA ALA A 187 14.55 12.40 1.56
C ALA A 187 14.07 13.85 1.47
N ASP A 188 14.29 14.49 0.32
CA ASP A 188 13.67 15.74 -0.09
C ASP A 188 12.44 15.49 -0.96
N TYR A 189 12.42 14.35 -1.67
CA TYR A 189 11.34 13.88 -2.53
C TYR A 189 11.12 12.40 -2.32
N ALA A 190 9.89 11.91 -2.51
CA ALA A 190 9.59 10.48 -2.45
C ALA A 190 8.82 9.99 -3.68
N VAL A 191 9.17 8.79 -4.12
CA VAL A 191 8.44 7.98 -5.11
C VAL A 191 8.04 6.69 -4.43
N VAL A 192 6.75 6.45 -4.29
CA VAL A 192 6.20 5.17 -3.84
C VAL A 192 5.93 4.33 -5.08
N GLY A 193 6.43 3.10 -5.10
CA GLY A 193 6.43 2.24 -6.29
C GLY A 193 5.08 1.66 -6.68
N GLU A 194 3.98 2.28 -6.24
CA GLU A 194 2.60 1.87 -6.53
C GLU A 194 1.64 3.06 -6.64
N GLY A 195 0.35 2.77 -6.84
CA GLY A 195 -0.74 3.75 -6.90
C GLY A 195 -0.90 4.41 -8.27
N GLY A 196 0.16 4.48 -9.08
CA GLY A 196 0.13 4.88 -10.48
C GLY A 196 0.78 3.82 -11.35
N GLU A 197 0.20 3.53 -12.50
CA GLU A 197 0.66 2.48 -13.40
C GLU A 197 0.45 2.85 -14.87
N GLY A 198 1.20 2.24 -15.77
CA GLY A 198 1.08 2.51 -17.20
C GLY A 198 1.37 3.97 -17.51
N ASN A 199 0.38 4.71 -17.98
CA ASN A 199 0.46 6.14 -18.23
C ASN A 199 -0.17 6.99 -17.12
N ALA A 200 -0.62 6.38 -16.02
CA ALA A 200 -1.19 7.08 -14.88
C ALA A 200 -0.13 7.35 -13.81
N ILE A 201 -0.12 8.55 -13.28
CA ILE A 201 0.73 8.98 -12.16
C ILE A 201 -0.18 9.29 -10.99
N CYS A 202 0.04 8.65 -9.85
CA CYS A 202 -0.75 8.88 -8.66
C CYS A 202 -0.25 10.14 -7.93
N CYS A 203 -1.16 11.12 -7.77
CA CYS A 203 -0.88 12.36 -7.05
C CYS A 203 -1.55 12.42 -5.66
N GLY A 204 -2.18 11.33 -5.25
CA GLY A 204 -2.83 11.21 -3.96
C GLY A 204 -3.73 9.99 -3.85
N HIS A 205 -4.27 9.76 -2.68
CA HIS A 205 -5.19 8.66 -2.41
C HIS A 205 -6.18 9.01 -1.30
N ASN A 206 -7.26 8.25 -1.24
CA ASN A 206 -8.21 8.34 -0.14
C ASN A 206 -7.56 7.90 1.18
N GLY A 207 -8.03 8.48 2.28
CA GLY A 207 -7.79 7.94 3.61
C GLY A 207 -8.79 6.85 3.96
N VAL A 208 -8.60 6.25 5.11
CA VAL A 208 -9.47 5.20 5.63
C VAL A 208 -9.72 5.35 7.12
N VAL A 209 -10.91 4.97 7.56
CA VAL A 209 -11.27 4.76 8.97
C VAL A 209 -11.93 3.40 9.08
N TRP A 210 -11.33 2.52 9.86
CA TRP A 210 -11.89 1.21 10.18
C TRP A 210 -12.39 1.18 11.62
N LEU A 211 -13.67 0.85 11.79
CA LEU A 211 -14.32 0.74 13.09
C LEU A 211 -14.88 -0.66 13.30
N ASN A 212 -14.85 -1.13 14.56
CA ASN A 212 -15.62 -2.25 15.03
C ASN A 212 -16.75 -1.74 15.94
N VAL A 213 -17.99 -2.08 15.60
CA VAL A 213 -19.19 -1.71 16.35
C VAL A 213 -19.72 -2.95 17.05
N GLN A 214 -19.66 -2.95 18.37
CA GLN A 214 -20.22 -4.00 19.22
C GLN A 214 -21.59 -3.58 19.72
N VAL A 215 -22.58 -4.45 19.59
CA VAL A 215 -23.95 -4.26 20.09
C VAL A 215 -24.17 -5.19 21.27
N HIS A 216 -24.62 -4.62 22.37
CA HIS A 216 -24.83 -5.34 23.63
C HIS A 216 -26.31 -5.63 23.84
N GLY A 217 -26.64 -6.88 24.04
CA GLY A 217 -27.97 -7.39 24.36
C GLY A 217 -28.04 -8.05 25.74
N LYS A 218 -28.99 -8.98 25.87
CA LYS A 218 -29.19 -9.83 27.04
C LYS A 218 -29.68 -11.19 26.58
N ALA A 219 -28.97 -12.27 27.00
CA ALA A 219 -29.41 -13.62 26.69
C ALA A 219 -30.73 -13.98 27.36
N ALA A 220 -31.53 -14.79 26.69
CA ALA A 220 -32.70 -15.43 27.21
C ALA A 220 -33.00 -16.73 26.43
N HIS A 221 -33.84 -17.58 26.96
CA HIS A 221 -34.30 -18.76 26.22
C HIS A 221 -35.07 -18.34 24.97
N GLY A 222 -34.84 -18.98 23.82
CA GLY A 222 -35.47 -18.62 22.55
C GLY A 222 -36.98 -18.67 22.54
N SER A 223 -37.62 -19.46 23.44
CA SER A 223 -39.10 -19.46 23.63
C SER A 223 -39.62 -18.29 24.46
N LEU A 224 -38.75 -17.51 25.12
CA LEU A 224 -39.07 -16.38 25.97
C LEU A 224 -38.29 -15.13 25.54
N PRO A 225 -38.34 -14.71 24.25
CA PRO A 225 -37.47 -13.66 23.71
C PRO A 225 -37.67 -12.31 24.38
N THR A 226 -38.84 -12.05 24.94
CA THR A 226 -39.18 -10.80 25.66
C THR A 226 -38.40 -10.62 26.97
N GLN A 227 -37.84 -11.68 27.54
CA GLN A 227 -36.97 -11.62 28.73
C GLN A 227 -35.51 -11.25 28.39
N GLY A 228 -35.17 -11.29 27.11
CA GLY A 228 -33.88 -10.93 26.60
C GLY A 228 -33.85 -9.58 25.86
N ILE A 229 -32.68 -9.22 25.35
CA ILE A 229 -32.47 -8.13 24.40
C ILE A 229 -31.66 -8.71 23.23
N ASN A 230 -32.30 -8.85 22.09
CA ASN A 230 -31.66 -9.46 20.92
C ASN A 230 -30.68 -8.49 20.26
N ALA A 231 -29.38 -8.74 20.47
CA ALA A 231 -28.31 -7.90 19.93
C ALA A 231 -28.30 -7.90 18.39
N LEU A 232 -28.67 -8.99 17.72
CA LEU A 232 -28.72 -9.07 16.25
C LEU A 232 -29.82 -8.17 15.68
N GLU A 233 -31.00 -8.14 16.29
CA GLU A 233 -32.08 -7.24 15.86
C GLU A 233 -31.70 -5.76 16.03
N LYS A 234 -31.03 -5.41 17.14
CA LYS A 234 -30.52 -4.06 17.35
C LYS A 234 -29.41 -3.69 16.37
N MET A 235 -28.51 -4.64 16.06
CA MET A 235 -27.49 -4.48 15.03
C MET A 235 -28.12 -4.23 13.66
N ALA A 236 -29.11 -5.02 13.27
CA ALA A 236 -29.80 -4.85 11.97
C ALA A 236 -30.45 -3.46 11.86
N ALA A 237 -31.14 -2.99 12.91
CA ALA A 237 -31.72 -1.65 12.95
C ALA A 237 -30.63 -0.56 12.83
N LEU A 238 -29.48 -0.71 13.50
CA LEU A 238 -28.37 0.23 13.43
C LEU A 238 -27.74 0.26 12.02
N VAL A 239 -27.57 -0.90 11.38
CA VAL A 239 -27.08 -1.01 9.99
C VAL A 239 -28.03 -0.31 9.03
N LEU A 240 -29.35 -0.48 9.19
CA LEU A 240 -30.34 0.24 8.38
C LEU A 240 -30.28 1.77 8.60
N ALA A 241 -30.05 2.22 9.83
CA ALA A 241 -29.90 3.65 10.14
C ALA A 241 -28.70 4.28 9.40
N LEU A 242 -27.61 3.52 9.15
CA LEU A 242 -26.45 3.98 8.38
C LEU A 242 -26.80 4.39 6.93
N ASN A 243 -27.94 3.97 6.36
CA ASN A 243 -28.37 4.43 5.04
C ASN A 243 -28.57 5.95 4.97
N SER A 244 -28.99 6.58 6.06
CA SER A 244 -29.10 8.05 6.11
C SER A 244 -27.73 8.72 6.10
N TYR A 245 -26.75 8.16 6.78
CA TYR A 245 -25.36 8.62 6.75
C TYR A 245 -24.73 8.43 5.36
N LYS A 246 -24.98 7.29 4.70
CA LYS A 246 -24.53 7.05 3.30
C LYS A 246 -25.09 8.12 2.34
N ARG A 247 -26.36 8.48 2.48
CA ARG A 247 -26.96 9.56 1.65
C ARG A 247 -26.33 10.92 1.92
N GLN A 248 -25.97 11.22 3.17
CA GLN A 248 -25.25 12.45 3.52
C GLN A 248 -23.85 12.47 2.89
N LEU A 249 -23.10 11.36 2.98
CA LEU A 249 -21.77 11.22 2.39
C LEU A 249 -21.79 11.36 0.87
N ALA A 250 -22.81 10.84 0.19
CA ALA A 250 -22.94 10.88 -1.27
C ALA A 250 -22.97 12.31 -1.86
N ARG A 251 -23.21 13.34 -1.00
CA ARG A 251 -23.19 14.76 -1.40
C ARG A 251 -21.76 15.34 -1.45
N GLN A 252 -20.81 14.69 -0.80
CA GLN A 252 -19.42 15.11 -0.80
C GLN A 252 -18.71 14.58 -2.06
N THR A 253 -17.86 15.40 -2.64
CA THR A 253 -17.09 15.02 -3.84
C THR A 253 -15.70 15.61 -3.79
N PHE A 254 -14.77 14.95 -4.49
CA PHE A 254 -13.46 15.46 -4.82
C PHE A 254 -13.21 15.26 -6.31
N ARG A 255 -12.87 16.33 -7.03
CA ARG A 255 -12.55 16.26 -8.45
C ARG A 255 -11.06 15.95 -8.62
N ALA A 256 -10.76 14.76 -9.11
CA ALA A 256 -9.39 14.36 -9.44
C ALA A 256 -8.87 15.09 -10.69
N PRO A 257 -7.55 15.19 -10.88
CA PRO A 257 -6.97 15.93 -12.03
C PRO A 257 -7.33 15.35 -13.40
N ASN A 258 -7.65 14.06 -13.50
CA ASN A 258 -8.17 13.42 -14.72
C ASN A 258 -9.66 13.73 -15.00
N GLY A 259 -10.30 14.55 -14.16
CA GLY A 259 -11.70 14.91 -14.26
C GLY A 259 -12.66 13.98 -13.55
N GLU A 260 -12.19 12.86 -13.01
CA GLU A 260 -13.01 11.91 -12.25
C GLU A 260 -13.56 12.54 -10.97
N MET A 261 -14.84 12.27 -10.69
CA MET A 261 -15.52 12.72 -9.47
C MET A 261 -15.52 11.62 -8.43
N LEU A 262 -14.55 11.66 -7.51
CA LEU A 262 -14.49 10.72 -6.40
C LEU A 262 -15.55 11.04 -5.35
N ARG A 263 -16.08 10.00 -4.73
CA ARG A 263 -17.03 10.08 -3.63
C ARG A 263 -16.53 9.25 -2.44
N PRO A 264 -16.83 9.69 -1.22
CA PRO A 264 -16.51 8.88 -0.06
C PRO A 264 -17.40 7.65 -0.03
N THR A 265 -16.86 6.54 0.44
CA THR A 265 -17.59 5.28 0.53
C THR A 265 -17.64 4.77 1.97
N ILE A 266 -18.62 3.94 2.25
CA ILE A 266 -18.74 3.20 3.49
C ILE A 266 -19.19 1.77 3.19
N ASN A 267 -18.34 0.82 3.51
CA ASN A 267 -18.66 -0.61 3.49
C ASN A 267 -18.95 -1.10 4.91
N ILE A 268 -19.95 -1.97 5.06
CA ILE A 268 -20.41 -2.47 6.34
C ILE A 268 -20.32 -3.98 6.34
N GLY A 269 -19.78 -4.57 7.41
CA GLY A 269 -19.81 -6.00 7.63
C GLY A 269 -18.77 -6.81 6.86
N GLY A 270 -17.60 -6.25 6.55
CA GLY A 270 -16.45 -7.06 6.07
C GLY A 270 -16.12 -8.18 7.06
N VAL A 271 -16.26 -7.91 8.36
CA VAL A 271 -16.30 -8.90 9.44
C VAL A 271 -17.54 -8.64 10.28
N PHE A 272 -18.28 -9.68 10.64
CA PHE A 272 -19.39 -9.62 11.56
C PHE A 272 -19.45 -10.90 12.43
N SER A 273 -20.01 -10.79 13.62
CA SER A 273 -20.12 -11.89 14.58
C SER A 273 -21.40 -11.79 15.40
N ALA A 274 -21.94 -12.95 15.78
CA ALA A 274 -23.03 -13.07 16.73
C ALA A 274 -22.57 -13.15 18.22
N GLY A 275 -21.27 -12.95 18.47
CA GLY A 275 -20.65 -13.17 19.77
C GLY A 275 -20.38 -14.66 20.08
N GLU A 276 -19.74 -14.92 21.23
CA GLU A 276 -19.46 -16.27 21.69
C GLU A 276 -20.70 -16.94 22.31
N GLY A 277 -20.79 -18.27 22.21
CA GLY A 277 -21.81 -19.09 22.87
C GLY A 277 -23.19 -19.04 22.21
N GLY A 278 -23.29 -18.59 20.95
CA GLY A 278 -24.55 -18.57 20.21
C GLY A 278 -25.14 -19.98 20.01
N LYS A 279 -26.44 -20.16 20.34
CA LYS A 279 -27.23 -21.38 20.07
C LYS A 279 -28.54 -20.99 19.43
N VAL A 280 -29.10 -21.88 18.58
CA VAL A 280 -30.37 -21.62 17.85
C VAL A 280 -31.53 -21.25 18.79
N ASN A 281 -31.55 -21.81 19.98
CA ASN A 281 -32.61 -21.61 20.99
C ASN A 281 -32.27 -20.55 22.05
N THR A 282 -31.37 -19.61 21.74
CA THR A 282 -30.94 -18.56 22.67
C THR A 282 -31.01 -17.20 22.00
N VAL A 283 -31.57 -16.20 22.71
CA VAL A 283 -31.53 -14.78 22.28
C VAL A 283 -30.06 -14.31 22.32
N PRO A 284 -29.47 -13.81 21.21
CA PRO A 284 -28.08 -13.39 21.20
C PRO A 284 -27.83 -12.17 22.08
N ALA A 285 -26.88 -12.30 23.04
CA ALA A 285 -26.49 -11.24 23.96
C ALA A 285 -25.45 -10.26 23.38
N ALA A 286 -24.82 -10.62 22.28
CA ALA A 286 -23.82 -9.79 21.61
C ALA A 286 -23.91 -9.97 20.10
N ALA A 287 -23.61 -8.90 19.38
CA ALA A 287 -23.37 -8.91 17.94
C ALA A 287 -22.36 -7.83 17.61
N SER A 288 -21.59 -8.01 16.54
CA SER A 288 -20.64 -6.99 16.08
C SER A 288 -20.54 -6.95 14.57
N PHE A 289 -20.14 -5.79 14.04
CA PHE A 289 -19.82 -5.60 12.63
C PHE A 289 -18.74 -4.56 12.47
N THR A 290 -17.99 -4.67 11.38
CA THR A 290 -16.96 -3.68 11.02
C THR A 290 -17.48 -2.68 10.00
N ILE A 291 -16.86 -1.51 9.99
CA ILE A 291 -17.08 -0.44 9.01
C ILE A 291 -15.76 -0.07 8.39
N ASP A 292 -15.71 -0.03 7.05
CA ASP A 292 -14.64 0.58 6.24
C ASP A 292 -15.19 1.88 5.62
N ARG A 293 -14.70 3.04 6.09
CA ARG A 293 -15.04 4.38 5.61
C ARG A 293 -13.87 4.93 4.81
N ARG A 294 -14.02 5.09 3.49
CA ARG A 294 -13.05 5.75 2.63
C ARG A 294 -13.23 7.27 2.69
N VAL A 295 -12.17 7.98 3.02
CA VAL A 295 -12.13 9.42 3.30
C VAL A 295 -11.47 10.13 2.13
N LEU A 296 -12.14 11.14 1.56
CA LEU A 296 -11.63 11.88 0.40
C LEU A 296 -10.38 12.71 0.74
N PRO A 297 -9.53 13.07 -0.25
CA PRO A 297 -8.37 13.90 -0.04
C PRO A 297 -8.62 15.29 0.56
N ASN A 298 -9.83 15.82 0.39
CA ASN A 298 -10.25 17.11 0.95
C ASN A 298 -10.99 16.98 2.30
N GLU A 299 -11.06 15.77 2.87
CA GLU A 299 -11.60 15.53 4.20
C GLU A 299 -10.46 15.31 5.22
N ASN A 300 -10.74 15.62 6.48
CA ASN A 300 -9.87 15.25 7.58
C ASN A 300 -10.32 13.89 8.17
N VAL A 301 -9.40 12.93 8.23
CA VAL A 301 -9.69 11.56 8.69
C VAL A 301 -10.19 11.52 10.13
N ARG A 302 -9.60 12.34 11.02
CA ARG A 302 -10.04 12.41 12.42
C ARG A 302 -11.45 12.99 12.54
N THR A 303 -11.77 14.00 11.76
CA THR A 303 -13.13 14.57 11.73
C THR A 303 -14.12 13.56 11.18
N ALA A 304 -13.77 12.80 10.14
CA ALA A 304 -14.62 11.75 9.58
C ALA A 304 -14.88 10.61 10.59
N GLU A 305 -13.86 10.18 11.34
CA GLU A 305 -13.98 9.20 12.43
C GLU A 305 -14.96 9.68 13.51
N LEU A 306 -14.76 10.91 14.00
CA LEU A 306 -15.60 11.50 15.05
C LEU A 306 -17.06 11.66 14.59
N ALA A 307 -17.27 12.12 13.35
CA ALA A 307 -18.62 12.29 12.78
C ALA A 307 -19.35 10.95 12.66
N LEU A 308 -18.67 9.91 12.15
CA LEU A 308 -19.25 8.57 12.03
C LEU A 308 -19.57 7.97 13.41
N THR A 309 -18.64 8.10 14.36
CA THR A 309 -18.83 7.61 15.74
C THR A 309 -19.99 8.34 16.43
N ALA A 310 -20.10 9.65 16.27
CA ALA A 310 -21.21 10.44 16.82
C ALA A 310 -22.56 10.04 16.19
N PHE A 311 -22.59 9.82 14.88
CA PHE A 311 -23.76 9.33 14.17
C PHE A 311 -24.22 7.97 14.72
N LEU A 312 -23.31 7.00 14.86
CA LEU A 312 -23.62 5.67 15.40
C LEU A 312 -24.21 5.75 16.81
N LYS A 313 -23.60 6.54 17.70
CA LYS A 313 -24.11 6.75 19.06
C LYS A 313 -25.49 7.40 19.07
N LEU A 314 -25.72 8.39 18.20
CA LEU A 314 -27.03 9.04 18.08
C LEU A 314 -28.10 8.09 17.52
N ALA A 315 -27.75 7.29 16.50
CA ALA A 315 -28.68 6.29 15.94
C ALA A 315 -29.03 5.21 16.97
N ALA A 316 -28.05 4.72 17.74
CA ALA A 316 -28.28 3.74 18.79
C ALA A 316 -29.23 4.26 19.87
N ARG A 317 -29.17 5.54 20.26
CA ARG A 317 -30.11 6.16 21.24
C ARG A 317 -31.53 6.17 20.75
N LYS A 318 -31.77 6.19 19.44
CA LYS A 318 -33.11 6.16 18.84
C LYS A 318 -33.70 4.75 18.72
N ILE A 319 -32.89 3.72 18.89
CA ILE A 319 -33.30 2.32 18.83
C ILE A 319 -33.54 1.83 20.26
N PRO A 320 -34.76 1.40 20.64
CA PRO A 320 -35.06 0.95 21.99
C PRO A 320 -34.08 -0.11 22.49
N GLN A 321 -33.52 0.06 23.68
CA GLN A 321 -32.59 -0.86 24.34
C GLN A 321 -31.31 -1.16 23.55
N CYS A 322 -30.94 -0.36 22.54
CA CYS A 322 -29.71 -0.53 21.80
C CYS A 322 -28.52 0.13 22.51
N ARG A 323 -27.62 -0.68 23.04
CA ARG A 323 -26.34 -0.24 23.63
C ARG A 323 -25.20 -0.66 22.73
N ILE A 324 -24.27 0.26 22.44
CA ILE A 324 -23.13 -0.01 21.56
C ILE A 324 -21.80 0.43 22.18
N THR A 325 -20.74 -0.26 21.79
CA THR A 325 -19.35 0.20 21.91
C THR A 325 -18.78 0.34 20.51
N VAL A 326 -18.13 1.47 20.24
CA VAL A 326 -17.45 1.73 18.96
C VAL A 326 -15.95 1.78 19.23
N ASN A 327 -15.21 0.86 18.65
CA ASN A 327 -13.76 0.77 18.77
C ASN A 327 -13.13 1.06 17.42
N LYS A 328 -12.13 1.94 17.39
CA LYS A 328 -11.31 2.14 16.21
C LYS A 328 -10.39 0.93 16.04
N ILE A 329 -10.37 0.35 14.83
CA ILE A 329 -9.42 -0.68 14.44
C ILE A 329 -8.15 0.00 13.95
N SER A 330 -8.30 0.90 12.95
CA SER A 330 -7.21 1.66 12.35
C SER A 330 -7.72 2.89 11.60
N ASP A 331 -6.82 3.81 11.30
CA ASP A 331 -7.06 4.93 10.40
C ASP A 331 -5.78 5.32 9.68
N ASN A 332 -5.90 5.66 8.38
CA ASN A 332 -4.79 6.19 7.58
C ASN A 332 -5.19 7.50 6.90
N PHE A 333 -4.27 8.44 6.85
CA PHE A 333 -4.52 9.75 6.26
C PHE A 333 -4.75 9.66 4.77
N SER A 334 -5.66 10.49 4.25
CA SER A 334 -5.66 10.82 2.84
C SER A 334 -4.47 11.71 2.50
N CYS A 335 -4.00 11.66 1.26
CA CYS A 335 -3.03 12.62 0.78
C CYS A 335 -3.36 13.05 -0.65
N TYR A 336 -2.99 14.30 -0.95
CA TYR A 336 -3.08 14.84 -2.31
C TYR A 336 -2.11 16.00 -2.47
N ARG A 337 -1.46 16.04 -3.62
CA ARG A 337 -0.68 17.20 -4.07
C ARG A 337 -1.02 17.52 -5.53
N PRO A 338 -1.27 18.79 -5.85
CA PRO A 338 -1.54 19.19 -7.23
C PRO A 338 -0.42 18.80 -8.20
N PRO A 339 -0.75 18.35 -9.43
CA PRO A 339 0.23 17.92 -10.43
C PRO A 339 1.18 19.02 -10.92
N SER A 340 0.92 20.28 -10.60
CA SER A 340 1.80 21.42 -10.92
C SER A 340 3.14 21.42 -10.18
N HIS A 341 3.32 20.60 -9.15
CA HIS A 341 4.59 20.52 -8.44
C HIS A 341 5.69 19.92 -9.33
N PRO A 342 6.94 20.44 -9.32
CA PRO A 342 8.03 20.03 -10.23
C PRO A 342 8.32 18.53 -10.28
N LEU A 343 8.21 17.81 -9.16
CA LEU A 343 8.38 16.35 -9.14
C LEU A 343 7.38 15.63 -10.07
N PHE A 344 6.11 16.07 -10.07
CA PHE A 344 5.06 15.44 -10.89
C PHE A 344 5.26 15.74 -12.37
N THR A 345 5.61 16.98 -12.72
CA THR A 345 5.89 17.38 -14.10
C THR A 345 7.14 16.68 -14.64
N ALA A 346 8.17 16.51 -13.82
CA ALA A 346 9.38 15.77 -14.19
C ALA A 346 9.07 14.28 -14.42
N LEU A 347 8.33 13.64 -13.52
CA LEU A 347 7.90 12.24 -13.71
C LEU A 347 7.00 12.09 -14.93
N GLN A 348 6.05 13.02 -15.16
CA GLN A 348 5.22 13.05 -16.36
C GLN A 348 6.06 13.09 -17.64
N ALA A 349 7.08 13.95 -17.68
CA ALA A 349 7.99 14.03 -18.81
C ALA A 349 8.74 12.69 -19.02
N SER A 350 9.21 12.05 -17.95
CA SER A 350 9.88 10.74 -18.01
C SER A 350 8.95 9.64 -18.51
N VAL A 351 7.71 9.55 -17.99
CA VAL A 351 6.70 8.58 -18.43
C VAL A 351 6.39 8.79 -19.92
N THR A 352 6.15 10.03 -20.32
CA THR A 352 5.84 10.35 -21.74
C THR A 352 7.00 9.97 -22.68
N ARG A 353 8.27 10.27 -22.30
CA ARG A 353 9.45 9.90 -23.10
C ARG A 353 9.63 8.39 -23.28
N ILE A 354 9.34 7.62 -22.23
CA ILE A 354 9.53 6.16 -22.25
C ILE A 354 8.35 5.46 -22.91
N ARG A 355 7.13 5.81 -22.52
CA ARG A 355 5.93 5.11 -23.00
C ARG A 355 5.37 5.68 -24.32
N ARG A 356 5.80 6.86 -24.73
CA ARG A 356 5.37 7.55 -25.97
C ARG A 356 3.85 7.71 -26.07
N ARG A 357 3.21 7.98 -24.94
CA ARG A 357 1.75 8.17 -24.82
C ARG A 357 1.44 9.29 -23.82
N PRO A 358 0.30 9.99 -23.97
CA PRO A 358 -0.16 10.98 -23.00
C PRO A 358 -0.25 10.38 -21.59
N THR A 359 0.06 11.18 -20.59
CA THR A 359 0.09 10.79 -19.18
C THR A 359 -1.08 11.43 -18.45
N ASN A 360 -1.74 10.64 -17.59
CA ASN A 360 -2.83 11.09 -16.74
C ASN A 360 -2.36 11.19 -15.29
N PHE A 361 -2.94 12.13 -14.54
CA PHE A 361 -2.79 12.17 -13.08
C PHE A 361 -4.05 11.62 -12.43
N VAL A 362 -3.87 10.67 -11.51
CA VAL A 362 -4.97 9.99 -10.82
C VAL A 362 -4.88 10.16 -9.31
N VAL A 363 -6.02 9.98 -8.66
CA VAL A 363 -6.10 9.82 -7.21
C VAL A 363 -6.66 8.44 -6.93
N SER A 364 -5.91 7.62 -6.20
CA SER A 364 -6.32 6.26 -5.87
C SER A 364 -7.50 6.26 -4.89
N THR A 365 -8.47 5.38 -5.11
CA THR A 365 -9.57 5.13 -4.17
C THR A 365 -9.15 4.25 -2.98
N GLY A 366 -8.07 3.47 -3.14
CA GLY A 366 -7.36 2.79 -2.07
C GLY A 366 -6.47 3.75 -1.29
N PHE A 367 -5.72 3.25 -0.32
CA PHE A 367 -4.62 3.97 0.31
C PHE A 367 -3.32 3.20 0.06
N ASN A 368 -2.19 3.89 0.21
CA ASN A 368 -0.86 3.33 0.12
C ASN A 368 0.12 4.17 0.97
N ASP A 369 1.39 3.83 0.94
CA ASP A 369 2.42 4.44 1.78
C ASP A 369 2.73 5.92 1.50
N MET A 370 2.18 6.52 0.43
CA MET A 370 2.42 7.93 0.08
C MET A 370 2.10 8.89 1.22
N HIS A 371 1.03 8.62 1.99
CA HIS A 371 0.60 9.53 3.05
C HIS A 371 1.63 9.69 4.19
N PHE A 372 2.44 8.67 4.48
CA PHE A 372 3.49 8.81 5.49
C PHE A 372 4.57 9.80 5.07
N PHE A 373 4.98 9.79 3.82
CA PHE A 373 5.93 10.78 3.30
C PHE A 373 5.28 12.16 3.17
N ALA A 374 4.06 12.22 2.63
CA ALA A 374 3.36 13.48 2.38
C ALA A 374 2.90 14.17 3.67
N GLN A 375 2.38 13.43 4.66
CA GLN A 375 1.77 13.99 5.87
C GLN A 375 2.69 13.97 7.08
N VAL A 376 3.50 12.91 7.27
CA VAL A 376 4.41 12.80 8.41
C VAL A 376 5.74 13.49 8.12
N LYS A 377 6.38 13.17 6.98
CA LYS A 377 7.63 13.84 6.57
C LYS A 377 7.41 15.19 5.90
N LYS A 378 6.19 15.47 5.39
CA LYS A 378 5.80 16.68 4.69
C LYS A 378 6.65 16.98 3.44
N ILE A 379 7.10 15.94 2.76
CA ILE A 379 7.85 16.04 1.51
C ILE A 379 6.97 15.77 0.28
N PRO A 380 7.31 16.34 -0.87
CA PRO A 380 6.62 16.03 -2.13
C PRO A 380 6.72 14.54 -2.44
N THR A 381 5.57 13.89 -2.62
CA THR A 381 5.47 12.44 -2.81
C THR A 381 4.58 12.11 -3.99
N VAL A 382 5.01 11.20 -4.83
CA VAL A 382 4.28 10.71 -6.00
C VAL A 382 4.24 9.19 -5.98
N GLY A 383 3.12 8.61 -6.44
CA GLY A 383 2.99 7.17 -6.63
C GLY A 383 3.18 6.80 -8.11
N TYR A 384 4.08 5.86 -8.39
CA TYR A 384 4.28 5.30 -9.72
C TYR A 384 5.02 3.97 -9.65
N GLY A 385 4.48 2.95 -10.30
CA GLY A 385 5.08 1.62 -10.37
C GLY A 385 4.70 0.86 -11.63
N PRO A 386 5.17 -0.38 -11.80
CA PRO A 386 4.84 -1.20 -12.95
C PRO A 386 3.35 -1.57 -12.98
N GLY A 387 2.70 -1.67 -11.81
CA GLY A 387 1.33 -2.12 -11.70
C GLY A 387 1.10 -3.54 -12.22
N GLY A 388 -0.13 -3.88 -12.48
CA GLY A 388 -0.53 -5.17 -13.00
C GLY A 388 -2.04 -5.35 -13.00
N VAL A 389 -2.48 -6.60 -12.88
CA VAL A 389 -3.89 -6.96 -12.80
C VAL A 389 -4.12 -8.08 -11.80
N ASP A 390 -5.38 -8.25 -11.40
CA ASP A 390 -5.85 -9.26 -10.44
C ASP A 390 -5.16 -9.11 -9.06
N TYR A 391 -4.97 -7.85 -8.62
CA TYR A 391 -4.47 -7.51 -7.28
C TYR A 391 -5.24 -8.26 -6.20
N HIS A 392 -4.54 -8.86 -5.24
CA HIS A 392 -5.10 -9.70 -4.16
C HIS A 392 -5.86 -10.94 -4.65
N GLY A 393 -6.05 -11.08 -5.96
CA GLY A 393 -6.78 -12.18 -6.59
C GLY A 393 -5.91 -13.39 -6.95
N VAL A 394 -6.55 -14.34 -7.62
CA VAL A 394 -5.91 -15.49 -8.27
C VAL A 394 -5.30 -15.03 -9.60
N ASP A 395 -4.15 -15.59 -9.97
CA ASP A 395 -3.44 -15.26 -11.22
C ASP A 395 -2.99 -13.77 -11.28
N GLU A 396 -2.69 -13.18 -10.11
CA GLU A 396 -2.03 -11.86 -10.06
C GLU A 396 -0.80 -11.87 -10.96
N ARG A 397 -0.66 -10.81 -11.78
CA ARG A 397 0.42 -10.72 -12.75
C ARG A 397 0.78 -9.29 -13.10
N ALA A 398 2.05 -9.09 -13.46
CA ALA A 398 2.56 -7.85 -14.05
C ALA A 398 3.04 -8.09 -15.48
N ARG A 399 2.98 -7.07 -16.33
CA ARG A 399 3.61 -7.17 -17.66
C ARG A 399 5.11 -7.00 -17.53
N VAL A 400 5.88 -7.88 -18.14
CA VAL A 400 7.35 -7.78 -18.17
C VAL A 400 7.79 -6.43 -18.76
N LYS A 401 7.11 -5.96 -19.79
CA LYS A 401 7.35 -4.65 -20.39
C LYS A 401 7.16 -3.50 -19.39
N ASP A 402 6.13 -3.57 -18.54
CA ASP A 402 5.84 -2.49 -17.59
C ASP A 402 6.86 -2.45 -16.45
N LEU A 403 7.42 -3.59 -16.05
CA LEU A 403 8.55 -3.66 -15.11
C LEU A 403 9.79 -2.94 -15.67
N VAL A 404 10.14 -3.24 -16.92
CA VAL A 404 11.30 -2.64 -17.62
C VAL A 404 11.06 -1.16 -17.87
N ASP A 405 9.87 -0.78 -18.34
CA ASP A 405 9.52 0.63 -18.56
C ASP A 405 9.58 1.44 -17.27
N SER A 406 9.11 0.89 -16.14
CA SER A 406 9.20 1.55 -14.83
C SER A 406 10.64 1.75 -14.40
N ALA A 407 11.51 0.75 -14.60
CA ALA A 407 12.94 0.91 -14.35
C ALA A 407 13.57 2.02 -15.21
N LYS A 408 13.21 2.10 -16.50
CA LYS A 408 13.66 3.17 -17.41
C LYS A 408 13.15 4.54 -16.96
N ILE A 409 11.90 4.63 -16.51
CA ILE A 409 11.28 5.86 -16.05
C ILE A 409 11.97 6.36 -14.77
N TYR A 410 12.28 5.47 -13.83
CA TYR A 410 13.03 5.83 -12.63
C TYR A 410 14.44 6.33 -12.95
N ALA A 411 15.15 5.64 -13.84
CA ALA A 411 16.49 6.06 -14.28
C ALA A 411 16.44 7.42 -15.01
N ASP A 412 15.44 7.63 -15.87
CA ASP A 412 15.24 8.88 -16.60
C ASP A 412 14.87 10.04 -15.66
N LEU A 413 13.98 9.82 -14.67
CA LEU A 413 13.65 10.80 -13.65
C LEU A 413 14.89 11.23 -12.85
N LEU A 414 15.70 10.27 -12.42
CA LEU A 414 16.93 10.52 -11.64
C LEU A 414 17.98 11.35 -12.40
N THR A 415 17.95 11.34 -13.72
CA THR A 415 18.95 12.04 -14.57
C THR A 415 18.42 13.33 -15.18
N THR A 416 17.10 13.50 -15.28
CA THR A 416 16.49 14.67 -15.95
C THR A 416 15.84 15.66 -14.99
N PHE A 417 15.33 15.22 -13.85
CA PHE A 417 14.81 16.10 -12.82
C PHE A 417 15.95 16.86 -12.14
N GLN A 418 15.77 18.18 -11.92
CA GLN A 418 16.80 19.02 -11.30
C GLN A 418 16.49 19.36 -9.83
N GLY A 419 15.30 19.08 -9.35
CA GLY A 419 14.88 19.27 -7.95
C GLY A 419 14.29 20.65 -7.64
#